data_a2755bfcaed1b12da98bd24456747054
#
_entry.id   a2755bfcaed1b12da98bd24456747054
#
_cell.length_a   1.000
_cell.length_b   1.000
_cell.length_c   1.000
_cell.angle_alpha   90.00
_cell.angle_beta   90.00
_cell.angle_gamma   90.00
#
_symmetry.space_group_name_H-M   'P 1'
#
loop_
_entity.id
_entity.type
_entity.pdbx_description
1 polymer ?
#
loop_
_entity_poly.entity_id
_entity_poly.type
_entity_poly.pdbx_seq_one_letter_code
_entity_poly.pdbx_strand_id
1 'polypeptide(L)'
;MPTVLITGCDTGLGVEFARQYAADGYRVFATCLDPDTAHATHAIQGDVRVLKLDIADLAAIDALARELRSEPIDILLSNAGLGKHHPPFAKTDYGQWHRILDVNLIGPMKLAEAFVEHVAASPMKVMAFVSSRMGSIALNLTGGSYAYRASKAGLNAVVKGLAIDLQPRHIVVLALHPGWAKTEPGARVDVDRSVAGMRAVIQRCGRHETGCFFAFNDTLLPW
;
A
#
# COMPACT_ATOMS: atom_id res chain seq x y z
N MET A 1 -8.97 17.47 11.23
CA MET A 1 -9.46 16.16 10.72
C MET A 1 -8.29 15.49 10.06
N PRO A 2 -7.90 14.28 10.47
CA PRO A 2 -6.78 13.60 9.83
C PRO A 2 -7.13 13.16 8.42
N THR A 3 -6.11 13.02 7.57
CA THR A 3 -6.26 12.75 6.14
C THR A 3 -5.48 11.49 5.75
N VAL A 4 -6.10 10.61 4.95
CA VAL A 4 -5.43 9.44 4.39
C VAL A 4 -5.57 9.43 2.87
N LEU A 5 -4.46 9.15 2.17
CA LEU A 5 -4.48 8.82 0.75
C LEU A 5 -4.22 7.33 0.57
N ILE A 6 -5.11 6.65 -0.15
CA ILE A 6 -5.09 5.20 -0.34
C ILE A 6 -5.08 4.88 -1.83
N THR A 7 -4.15 4.04 -2.28
CA THR A 7 -4.13 3.59 -3.67
C THR A 7 -4.81 2.24 -3.86
N GLY A 8 -5.50 2.05 -5.01
CA GLY A 8 -6.16 0.80 -5.37
C GLY A 8 -7.42 0.54 -4.55
N CYS A 9 -8.32 1.53 -4.53
CA CYS A 9 -9.63 1.45 -3.86
C CYS A 9 -10.74 0.95 -4.80
N ASP A 10 -10.40 0.28 -5.89
CA ASP A 10 -11.39 -0.29 -6.81
C ASP A 10 -12.15 -1.45 -6.15
N THR A 11 -11.45 -2.28 -5.38
CA THR A 11 -12.01 -3.48 -4.74
C THR A 11 -11.21 -3.89 -3.49
N GLY A 12 -11.70 -4.88 -2.76
CA GLY A 12 -10.96 -5.64 -1.74
C GLY A 12 -10.43 -4.80 -0.59
N LEU A 13 -9.13 -4.92 -0.30
CA LEU A 13 -8.49 -4.25 0.84
C LEU A 13 -8.60 -2.72 0.76
N GLY A 14 -8.45 -2.14 -0.44
CA GLY A 14 -8.49 -0.69 -0.63
C GLY A 14 -9.84 -0.08 -0.28
N VAL A 15 -10.94 -0.70 -0.72
CA VAL A 15 -12.30 -0.31 -0.36
C VAL A 15 -12.50 -0.39 1.14
N GLU A 16 -12.07 -1.46 1.76
CA GLU A 16 -12.24 -1.67 3.19
C GLU A 16 -11.39 -0.70 4.03
N PHE A 17 -10.16 -0.40 3.61
CA PHE A 17 -9.38 0.67 4.21
C PHE A 17 -10.12 2.01 4.15
N ALA A 18 -10.61 2.39 2.97
CA ALA A 18 -11.36 3.64 2.79
C ALA A 18 -12.59 3.68 3.70
N ARG A 19 -13.35 2.58 3.77
CA ARG A 19 -14.53 2.47 4.61
C ARG A 19 -14.22 2.64 6.10
N GLN A 20 -13.18 1.94 6.61
CA GLN A 20 -12.82 2.00 8.02
C GLN A 20 -12.24 3.37 8.41
N TYR A 21 -11.39 4.00 7.56
CA TYR A 21 -10.88 5.33 7.84
C TYR A 21 -11.98 6.39 7.78
N ALA A 22 -12.90 6.32 6.82
CA ALA A 22 -14.04 7.24 6.75
C ALA A 22 -14.96 7.11 7.99
N ALA A 23 -15.22 5.87 8.45
CA ALA A 23 -16.01 5.60 9.65
C ALA A 23 -15.37 6.21 10.92
N ASP A 24 -14.04 6.30 10.97
CA ASP A 24 -13.30 6.91 12.08
C ASP A 24 -13.09 8.43 11.89
N GLY A 25 -13.79 9.06 10.95
CA GLY A 25 -13.78 10.50 10.73
C GLY A 25 -12.54 11.05 10.03
N TYR A 26 -11.82 10.23 9.27
CA TYR A 26 -10.76 10.71 8.38
C TYR A 26 -11.36 11.29 7.09
N ARG A 27 -10.68 12.32 6.55
CA ARG A 27 -10.81 12.62 5.11
C ARG A 27 -10.04 11.55 4.33
N VAL A 28 -10.71 10.93 3.35
CA VAL A 28 -10.14 9.84 2.56
C VAL A 28 -10.01 10.26 1.10
N PHE A 29 -8.80 10.30 0.59
CA PHE A 29 -8.50 10.33 -0.84
C PHE A 29 -8.35 8.89 -1.33
N ALA A 30 -9.41 8.33 -1.92
CA ALA A 30 -9.47 6.97 -2.42
C ALA A 30 -9.12 6.96 -3.91
N THR A 31 -7.95 6.43 -4.31
CA THR A 31 -7.62 6.38 -5.73
C THR A 31 -7.99 5.04 -6.34
N CYS A 32 -8.59 5.10 -7.53
CA CYS A 32 -9.06 3.97 -8.31
C CYS A 32 -8.49 4.03 -9.73
N LEU A 33 -8.26 2.87 -10.33
CA LEU A 33 -7.86 2.79 -11.74
C LEU A 33 -8.97 3.32 -12.65
N ASP A 34 -10.21 2.93 -12.32
CA ASP A 34 -11.42 3.36 -13.01
C ASP A 34 -12.48 3.82 -12.00
N PRO A 35 -12.52 5.14 -11.67
CA PRO A 35 -13.51 5.69 -10.75
C PRO A 35 -14.97 5.40 -11.16
N ASP A 36 -15.27 5.37 -12.45
CA ASP A 36 -16.65 5.21 -12.93
C ASP A 36 -17.23 3.83 -12.57
N THR A 37 -16.38 2.84 -12.39
CA THR A 37 -16.77 1.49 -11.99
C THR A 37 -16.57 1.19 -10.50
N ALA A 38 -16.03 2.13 -9.74
CA ALA A 38 -15.72 1.98 -8.30
C ALA A 38 -16.97 2.17 -7.40
N HIS A 39 -18.07 1.50 -7.73
CA HIS A 39 -19.37 1.67 -7.04
C HIS A 39 -19.29 1.43 -5.54
N ALA A 40 -18.51 0.45 -5.09
CA ALA A 40 -18.34 0.14 -3.67
C ALA A 40 -17.65 1.29 -2.91
N THR A 41 -16.70 1.95 -3.54
CA THR A 41 -16.00 3.10 -2.95
C THR A 41 -16.88 4.35 -2.91
N HIS A 42 -17.65 4.58 -3.95
CA HIS A 42 -18.64 5.69 -3.98
C HIS A 42 -19.76 5.53 -2.95
N ALA A 43 -20.08 4.29 -2.55
CA ALA A 43 -21.12 4.03 -1.55
C ALA A 43 -20.65 4.28 -0.10
N ILE A 44 -19.35 4.53 0.13
CA ILE A 44 -18.80 4.78 1.48
C ILE A 44 -19.33 6.12 2.02
N GLN A 45 -19.88 6.09 3.23
CA GLN A 45 -20.34 7.29 3.92
C GLN A 45 -19.17 8.03 4.58
N GLY A 46 -19.18 9.37 4.55
CA GLY A 46 -18.15 10.22 5.15
C GLY A 46 -17.47 11.14 4.13
N ASP A 47 -16.35 11.75 4.52
CA ASP A 47 -15.56 12.63 3.64
C ASP A 47 -14.61 11.78 2.77
N VAL A 48 -15.18 11.20 1.71
CA VAL A 48 -14.45 10.35 0.77
C VAL A 48 -14.46 10.97 -0.61
N ARG A 49 -13.25 11.27 -1.13
CA ARG A 49 -13.06 11.76 -2.50
C ARG A 49 -12.43 10.65 -3.34
N VAL A 50 -13.16 10.17 -4.33
CA VAL A 50 -12.69 9.17 -5.29
C VAL A 50 -11.92 9.88 -6.41
N LEU A 51 -10.69 9.43 -6.67
CA LEU A 51 -9.76 10.04 -7.62
C LEU A 51 -9.23 8.97 -8.59
N LYS A 52 -8.93 9.37 -9.82
CA LYS A 52 -8.34 8.47 -10.81
C LYS A 52 -6.83 8.37 -10.61
N LEU A 53 -6.30 7.14 -10.55
CA LEU A 53 -4.85 6.90 -10.58
C LEU A 53 -4.53 5.49 -11.09
N ASP A 54 -3.81 5.39 -12.19
CA ASP A 54 -2.99 4.21 -12.48
C ASP A 54 -1.64 4.39 -11.80
N ILE A 55 -1.32 3.56 -10.82
CA ILE A 55 -0.06 3.63 -10.08
C ILE A 55 1.17 3.34 -10.96
N ALA A 56 0.99 2.72 -12.13
CA ALA A 56 2.05 2.52 -13.10
C ALA A 56 2.30 3.74 -14.01
N ASP A 57 1.40 4.72 -14.01
CA ASP A 57 1.59 5.98 -14.72
C ASP A 57 2.26 7.01 -13.79
N LEU A 58 3.59 7.13 -13.93
CA LEU A 58 4.38 8.02 -13.07
C LEU A 58 4.01 9.50 -13.26
N ALA A 59 3.57 9.89 -14.46
CA ALA A 59 3.13 11.27 -14.73
C ALA A 59 1.78 11.56 -14.06
N ALA A 60 0.87 10.57 -14.01
CA ALA A 60 -0.39 10.68 -13.28
C ALA A 60 -0.17 10.84 -11.77
N ILE A 61 0.84 10.15 -11.20
CA ILE A 61 1.21 10.32 -9.78
C ILE A 61 1.65 11.78 -9.52
N ASP A 62 2.54 12.34 -10.37
CA ASP A 62 2.98 13.73 -10.23
C ASP A 62 1.82 14.72 -10.41
N ALA A 63 0.89 14.43 -11.33
CA ALA A 63 -0.29 15.27 -11.53
C ALA A 63 -1.20 15.28 -10.30
N LEU A 64 -1.44 14.12 -9.71
CA LEU A 64 -2.23 13.98 -8.49
C LEU A 64 -1.58 14.71 -7.29
N ALA A 65 -0.26 14.59 -7.13
CA ALA A 65 0.46 15.31 -6.08
C ALA A 65 0.34 16.83 -6.25
N ARG A 66 0.43 17.33 -7.50
CA ARG A 66 0.19 18.75 -7.78
C ARG A 66 -1.25 19.19 -7.51
N GLU A 67 -2.24 18.37 -7.83
CA GLU A 67 -3.65 18.64 -7.54
C GLU A 67 -3.89 18.77 -6.03
N LEU A 68 -3.28 17.89 -5.24
CA LEU A 68 -3.42 17.84 -3.79
C LEU A 68 -2.37 18.68 -3.04
N ARG A 69 -1.65 19.60 -3.70
CA ARG A 69 -0.49 20.33 -3.12
C ARG A 69 -0.74 21.07 -1.81
N SER A 70 -2.00 21.44 -1.53
CA SER A 70 -2.39 22.12 -0.30
C SER A 70 -2.92 21.19 0.79
N GLU A 71 -2.99 19.88 0.52
CA GLU A 71 -3.55 18.91 1.43
C GLU A 71 -2.43 18.19 2.20
N PRO A 72 -2.29 18.41 3.51
CA PRO A 72 -1.41 17.55 4.33
C PRO A 72 -1.98 16.14 4.39
N ILE A 73 -1.13 15.14 4.20
CA ILE A 73 -1.50 13.72 4.21
C ILE A 73 -0.92 13.05 5.45
N ASP A 74 -1.76 12.73 6.42
CA ASP A 74 -1.35 12.07 7.66
C ASP A 74 -0.84 10.65 7.43
N ILE A 75 -1.53 9.92 6.53
CA ILE A 75 -1.18 8.56 6.17
C ILE A 75 -1.19 8.42 4.65
N LEU A 76 -0.03 8.13 4.07
CA LEU A 76 0.10 7.69 2.67
C LEU A 76 0.08 6.17 2.65
N LEU A 77 -1.00 5.55 2.16
CA LEU A 77 -1.19 4.12 2.11
C LEU A 77 -1.09 3.58 0.69
N SER A 78 0.06 3.04 0.33
CA SER A 78 0.29 2.37 -0.94
C SER A 78 -0.25 0.94 -0.87
N ASN A 79 -1.50 0.75 -1.36
CA ASN A 79 -2.19 -0.54 -1.34
C ASN A 79 -2.34 -1.15 -2.73
N ALA A 80 -2.42 -0.36 -3.80
CA ALA A 80 -2.52 -0.87 -5.16
C ALA A 80 -1.46 -1.95 -5.45
N GLY A 81 -1.88 -3.02 -6.11
CA GLY A 81 -0.96 -4.10 -6.43
C GLY A 81 -1.57 -5.14 -7.36
N LEU A 82 -0.74 -5.69 -8.23
CA LEU A 82 -1.08 -6.85 -9.04
C LEU A 82 -0.81 -8.13 -8.25
N GLY A 83 -1.76 -9.07 -8.36
CA GLY A 83 -1.76 -10.32 -7.64
C GLY A 83 -0.69 -11.32 -8.12
N LYS A 84 -0.78 -12.50 -7.56
CA LYS A 84 0.14 -13.61 -7.84
C LYS A 84 -0.11 -14.19 -9.21
N HIS A 85 0.95 -14.35 -9.98
CA HIS A 85 0.99 -15.18 -11.16
C HIS A 85 1.97 -16.34 -10.92
N HIS A 86 1.53 -17.56 -11.17
CA HIS A 86 2.28 -18.78 -10.85
C HIS A 86 2.57 -19.63 -12.11
N PRO A 87 3.32 -19.09 -13.08
CA PRO A 87 3.73 -19.92 -14.21
C PRO A 87 4.65 -21.04 -13.72
N PRO A 88 4.64 -22.22 -14.37
CA PRO A 88 5.64 -23.23 -14.14
C PRO A 88 7.06 -22.66 -14.39
N PHE A 89 8.05 -23.26 -13.73
CA PHE A 89 9.45 -22.92 -14.02
C PHE A 89 9.73 -23.05 -15.53
N ALA A 90 10.51 -22.13 -16.07
CA ALA A 90 10.81 -21.98 -17.51
C ALA A 90 9.62 -21.55 -18.40
N LYS A 91 8.49 -21.12 -17.83
CA LYS A 91 7.33 -20.54 -18.56
C LYS A 91 7.06 -19.11 -18.10
N THR A 92 8.10 -18.35 -17.78
CA THR A 92 7.98 -16.98 -17.29
C THR A 92 7.50 -16.04 -18.40
N ASP A 93 6.44 -15.30 -18.12
CA ASP A 93 6.01 -14.18 -18.94
C ASP A 93 6.73 -12.90 -18.47
N TYR A 94 7.73 -12.47 -19.22
CA TYR A 94 8.51 -11.28 -18.87
C TYR A 94 7.74 -9.98 -19.09
N GLY A 95 6.79 -9.94 -20.03
CA GLY A 95 5.91 -8.76 -20.22
C GLY A 95 5.04 -8.52 -18.98
N GLN A 96 4.43 -9.59 -18.46
CA GLN A 96 3.69 -9.52 -17.20
C GLN A 96 4.62 -9.23 -16.00
N TRP A 97 5.85 -9.74 -16.00
CA TRP A 97 6.82 -9.44 -14.94
C TRP A 97 7.12 -7.94 -14.87
N HIS A 98 7.39 -7.29 -16.00
CA HIS A 98 7.58 -5.84 -16.06
C HIS A 98 6.38 -5.09 -15.48
N ARG A 99 5.16 -5.43 -15.91
CA ARG A 99 3.95 -4.78 -15.38
C ARG A 99 3.78 -4.99 -13.87
N ILE A 100 4.13 -6.16 -13.35
CA ILE A 100 4.10 -6.43 -11.89
C ILE A 100 5.11 -5.54 -11.15
N LEU A 101 6.31 -5.33 -11.72
CA LEU A 101 7.31 -4.43 -11.14
C LEU A 101 6.83 -2.97 -11.17
N ASP A 102 6.26 -2.52 -12.28
CA ASP A 102 5.75 -1.15 -12.41
C ASP A 102 4.71 -0.85 -11.34
N VAL A 103 3.73 -1.75 -11.16
CA VAL A 103 2.64 -1.55 -10.21
C VAL A 103 3.06 -1.79 -8.75
N ASN A 104 3.83 -2.85 -8.47
CA ASN A 104 4.10 -3.28 -7.09
C ASN A 104 5.36 -2.65 -6.48
N LEU A 105 6.23 -2.06 -7.29
CA LEU A 105 7.54 -1.58 -6.85
C LEU A 105 7.81 -0.13 -7.29
N ILE A 106 7.82 0.12 -8.60
CA ILE A 106 8.22 1.42 -9.15
C ILE A 106 7.18 2.49 -8.82
N GLY A 107 5.90 2.20 -9.06
CA GLY A 107 4.81 3.11 -8.72
C GLY A 107 4.76 3.50 -7.24
N PRO A 108 4.82 2.54 -6.29
CA PRO A 108 4.93 2.84 -4.86
C PRO A 108 6.13 3.71 -4.48
N MET A 109 7.31 3.49 -5.07
CA MET A 109 8.48 4.35 -4.86
C MET A 109 8.20 5.76 -5.36
N LYS A 110 7.70 5.90 -6.60
CA LYS A 110 7.33 7.21 -7.18
C LYS A 110 6.25 7.92 -6.36
N LEU A 111 5.28 7.17 -5.83
CA LEU A 111 4.24 7.72 -4.95
C LEU A 111 4.86 8.34 -3.68
N ALA A 112 5.82 7.65 -3.05
CA ALA A 112 6.53 8.17 -1.88
C ALA A 112 7.27 9.48 -2.21
N GLU A 113 7.99 9.54 -3.34
CA GLU A 113 8.69 10.74 -3.78
C GLU A 113 7.74 11.92 -4.02
N ALA A 114 6.63 11.69 -4.74
CA ALA A 114 5.69 12.75 -5.10
C ALA A 114 4.92 13.32 -3.90
N PHE A 115 4.67 12.49 -2.88
CA PHE A 115 3.88 12.87 -1.71
C PHE A 115 4.69 13.13 -0.44
N VAL A 116 6.02 13.09 -0.49
CA VAL A 116 6.87 13.25 0.70
C VAL A 116 6.63 14.59 1.41
N GLU A 117 6.40 15.69 0.67
CA GLU A 117 6.14 17.00 1.26
C GLU A 117 4.75 17.07 1.91
N HIS A 118 3.74 16.43 1.31
CA HIS A 118 2.40 16.33 1.89
C HIS A 118 2.41 15.60 3.24
N VAL A 119 3.18 14.48 3.29
CA VAL A 119 3.32 13.70 4.52
C VAL A 119 4.14 14.44 5.56
N ALA A 120 5.24 15.08 5.17
CA ALA A 120 6.06 15.85 6.08
C ALA A 120 5.34 17.05 6.71
N ALA A 121 4.37 17.64 5.98
CA ALA A 121 3.55 18.76 6.46
C ALA A 121 2.46 18.32 7.45
N SER A 122 2.16 17.03 7.58
CA SER A 122 1.10 16.51 8.44
C SER A 122 1.58 16.23 9.87
N PRO A 123 0.67 16.12 10.85
CA PRO A 123 1.02 15.73 12.22
C PRO A 123 1.49 14.28 12.37
N MET A 124 0.84 13.32 11.68
CA MET A 124 1.12 11.88 11.90
C MET A 124 2.36 11.39 11.17
N LYS A 125 2.60 11.85 9.93
CA LYS A 125 3.81 11.55 9.14
C LYS A 125 4.05 10.06 8.90
N VAL A 126 3.06 9.35 8.34
CA VAL A 126 3.16 7.91 8.09
C VAL A 126 3.09 7.59 6.59
N MET A 127 4.00 6.74 6.13
CA MET A 127 3.94 6.05 4.84
C MET A 127 3.85 4.55 5.08
N ALA A 128 2.76 3.91 4.66
CA ALA A 128 2.54 2.48 4.81
C ALA A 128 2.39 1.81 3.45
N PHE A 129 3.06 0.69 3.26
CA PHE A 129 3.10 -0.05 2.00
C PHE A 129 2.57 -1.47 2.21
N VAL A 130 1.50 -1.83 1.50
CA VAL A 130 0.97 -3.19 1.54
C VAL A 130 1.89 -4.11 0.73
N SER A 131 2.70 -4.85 1.47
CA SER A 131 3.60 -5.86 0.96
C SER A 131 2.98 -7.27 1.11
N SER A 132 3.80 -8.28 1.13
CA SER A 132 3.38 -9.69 1.28
C SER A 132 4.47 -10.48 2.00
N ARG A 133 4.06 -11.47 2.81
CA ARG A 133 4.97 -12.50 3.32
C ARG A 133 5.81 -13.15 2.21
N MET A 134 5.27 -13.17 0.97
CA MET A 134 6.01 -13.67 -0.20
C MET A 134 7.18 -12.75 -0.62
N GLY A 135 7.25 -11.51 -0.13
CA GLY A 135 8.39 -10.61 -0.27
C GLY A 135 9.53 -10.89 0.72
N SER A 136 9.28 -11.70 1.75
CA SER A 136 10.35 -12.13 2.66
C SER A 136 11.21 -13.20 2.00
N ILE A 137 12.52 -12.94 1.90
CA ILE A 137 13.49 -13.91 1.39
C ILE A 137 13.67 -15.04 2.41
N ALA A 138 13.75 -14.69 3.70
CA ALA A 138 13.91 -15.64 4.79
C ALA A 138 12.74 -16.62 4.93
N LEU A 139 11.50 -16.20 4.60
CA LEU A 139 10.30 -17.03 4.68
C LEU A 139 10.00 -17.80 3.38
N ASN A 140 10.86 -17.73 2.37
CA ASN A 140 10.64 -18.41 1.10
C ASN A 140 11.07 -19.89 1.16
N LEU A 141 10.16 -20.75 1.58
CA LEU A 141 10.37 -22.19 1.68
C LEU A 141 9.79 -22.99 0.49
N THR A 142 9.12 -22.34 -0.46
CA THR A 142 8.34 -23.02 -1.50
C THR A 142 8.76 -22.66 -2.94
N GLY A 143 9.53 -21.60 -3.14
CA GLY A 143 9.87 -21.09 -4.49
C GLY A 143 8.65 -20.59 -5.27
N GLY A 144 8.76 -20.56 -6.60
CA GLY A 144 7.69 -20.12 -7.50
C GLY A 144 7.31 -18.64 -7.40
N SER A 145 6.31 -18.21 -8.18
CA SER A 145 5.83 -16.81 -8.20
C SER A 145 6.94 -15.77 -8.30
N TYR A 146 7.92 -16.01 -9.14
CA TYR A 146 9.17 -15.22 -9.18
C TYR A 146 8.91 -13.72 -9.33
N ALA A 147 8.06 -13.32 -10.29
CA ALA A 147 7.74 -11.92 -10.52
C ALA A 147 7.11 -11.25 -9.30
N TYR A 148 6.12 -11.90 -8.69
CA TYR A 148 5.44 -11.36 -7.51
C TYR A 148 6.38 -11.30 -6.29
N ARG A 149 7.13 -12.39 -6.02
CA ARG A 149 8.11 -12.39 -4.92
C ARG A 149 9.17 -11.31 -5.11
N ALA A 150 9.75 -11.21 -6.31
CA ALA A 150 10.75 -10.20 -6.64
C ALA A 150 10.19 -8.78 -6.43
N SER A 151 8.95 -8.51 -6.89
CA SER A 151 8.33 -7.20 -6.71
C SER A 151 8.11 -6.83 -5.24
N LYS A 152 7.65 -7.79 -4.42
CA LYS A 152 7.41 -7.53 -2.99
C LYS A 152 8.69 -7.52 -2.15
N ALA A 153 9.72 -8.28 -2.53
CA ALA A 153 11.06 -8.18 -1.94
C ALA A 153 11.72 -6.83 -2.28
N GLY A 154 11.61 -6.38 -3.54
CA GLY A 154 12.03 -5.06 -3.96
C GLY A 154 11.32 -3.95 -3.19
N LEU A 155 9.99 -4.05 -3.04
CA LEU A 155 9.21 -3.11 -2.23
C LEU A 155 9.68 -3.07 -0.76
N ASN A 156 9.99 -4.23 -0.18
CA ASN A 156 10.54 -4.32 1.16
C ASN A 156 11.90 -3.58 1.27
N ALA A 157 12.77 -3.73 0.27
CA ALA A 157 14.03 -3.00 0.19
C ALA A 157 13.81 -1.47 0.07
N VAL A 158 12.84 -1.03 -0.75
CA VAL A 158 12.44 0.38 -0.86
C VAL A 158 11.94 0.91 0.47
N VAL A 159 11.05 0.20 1.16
CA VAL A 159 10.55 0.59 2.49
C VAL A 159 11.70 0.78 3.48
N LYS A 160 12.67 -0.13 3.47
CA LYS A 160 13.85 -0.02 4.35
C LYS A 160 14.71 1.19 4.01
N GLY A 161 14.96 1.45 2.73
CA GLY A 161 15.69 2.64 2.26
C GLY A 161 14.98 3.94 2.65
N LEU A 162 13.69 4.06 2.32
CA LEU A 162 12.88 5.23 2.66
C LEU A 162 12.84 5.50 4.17
N ALA A 163 12.78 4.45 5.00
CA ALA A 163 12.79 4.60 6.45
C ALA A 163 14.08 5.24 6.98
N ILE A 164 15.21 4.95 6.33
CA ILE A 164 16.52 5.54 6.68
C ILE A 164 16.60 6.99 6.17
N ASP A 165 16.26 7.20 4.90
CA ASP A 165 16.40 8.50 4.24
C ASP A 165 15.44 9.55 4.79
N LEU A 166 14.24 9.12 5.22
CA LEU A 166 13.21 10.01 5.75
C LEU A 166 13.21 10.14 7.28
N GLN A 167 14.13 9.47 7.97
CA GLN A 167 14.28 9.58 9.43
C GLN A 167 14.50 11.05 9.90
N PRO A 168 15.33 11.88 9.24
CA PRO A 168 15.51 13.28 9.64
C PRO A 168 14.21 14.10 9.53
N ARG A 169 13.26 13.67 8.72
CA ARG A 169 11.95 14.32 8.55
C ARG A 169 10.90 13.77 9.51
N HIS A 170 11.26 12.81 10.34
CA HIS A 170 10.41 12.13 11.30
C HIS A 170 9.24 11.37 10.66
N ILE A 171 9.38 10.93 9.41
CA ILE A 171 8.38 10.12 8.72
C ILE A 171 8.57 8.65 9.11
N VAL A 172 7.49 8.02 9.54
CA VAL A 172 7.44 6.58 9.84
C VAL A 172 7.11 5.84 8.55
N VAL A 173 7.94 4.87 8.17
CA VAL A 173 7.75 4.08 6.94
C VAL A 173 7.61 2.61 7.29
N LEU A 174 6.52 1.97 6.87
CA LEU A 174 6.16 0.60 7.27
C LEU A 174 5.84 -0.28 6.06
N ALA A 175 6.29 -1.54 6.10
CA ALA A 175 5.77 -2.60 5.25
C ALA A 175 4.72 -3.42 6.01
N LEU A 176 3.58 -3.73 5.35
CA LEU A 176 2.46 -4.44 5.95
C LEU A 176 2.12 -5.70 5.15
N HIS A 177 1.90 -6.82 5.83
CA HIS A 177 1.36 -8.03 5.24
C HIS A 177 -0.10 -8.23 5.68
N PRO A 178 -1.06 -8.25 4.73
CA PRO A 178 -2.48 -8.35 5.05
C PRO A 178 -2.92 -9.75 5.53
N GLY A 179 -2.01 -10.70 5.66
CA GLY A 179 -2.38 -12.10 5.77
C GLY A 179 -2.81 -12.66 4.40
N TRP A 180 -3.43 -13.83 4.41
CA TRP A 180 -4.08 -14.36 3.22
C TRP A 180 -5.56 -13.92 3.26
N ALA A 181 -5.79 -12.66 2.89
CA ALA A 181 -7.10 -12.03 2.94
C ALA A 181 -8.04 -12.60 1.86
N LYS A 182 -9.33 -12.67 2.18
CA LYS A 182 -10.40 -13.25 1.33
C LYS A 182 -10.72 -12.39 0.08
N THR A 183 -9.69 -11.87 -0.56
CA THR A 183 -9.72 -11.27 -1.89
C THR A 183 -9.34 -12.28 -2.98
N GLU A 184 -8.89 -13.50 -2.58
CA GLU A 184 -8.40 -14.56 -3.47
C GLU A 184 -8.98 -15.93 -3.03
N PRO A 185 -9.12 -16.90 -3.97
CA PRO A 185 -9.53 -18.26 -3.64
C PRO A 185 -8.65 -18.94 -2.59
N GLY A 186 -9.26 -19.63 -1.64
CA GLY A 186 -8.56 -20.34 -0.56
C GLY A 186 -8.10 -19.48 0.59
N ALA A 187 -8.38 -18.20 0.58
CA ALA A 187 -8.00 -17.25 1.63
C ALA A 187 -8.67 -17.55 2.98
N ARG A 188 -7.99 -17.20 4.08
CA ARG A 188 -8.37 -17.59 5.45
C ARG A 188 -8.68 -16.41 6.36
N VAL A 189 -8.33 -15.16 5.97
CA VAL A 189 -8.51 -13.96 6.79
C VAL A 189 -9.62 -13.10 6.18
N ASP A 190 -10.61 -12.70 6.98
CA ASP A 190 -11.63 -11.77 6.55
C ASP A 190 -11.00 -10.40 6.26
N VAL A 191 -11.50 -9.71 5.22
CA VAL A 191 -10.91 -8.47 4.72
C VAL A 191 -10.98 -7.37 5.79
N ASP A 192 -12.12 -7.26 6.49
CA ASP A 192 -12.33 -6.31 7.58
C ASP A 192 -11.34 -6.52 8.72
N ARG A 193 -11.13 -7.77 9.15
CA ARG A 193 -10.17 -8.13 10.19
C ARG A 193 -8.72 -7.83 9.77
N SER A 194 -8.38 -8.15 8.52
CA SER A 194 -7.05 -7.85 7.96
C SER A 194 -6.77 -6.36 7.99
N VAL A 195 -7.72 -5.56 7.51
CA VAL A 195 -7.60 -4.10 7.46
C VAL A 195 -7.56 -3.49 8.86
N ALA A 196 -8.46 -3.90 9.76
CA ALA A 196 -8.46 -3.42 11.15
C ALA A 196 -7.11 -3.68 11.83
N GLY A 197 -6.53 -4.86 11.62
CA GLY A 197 -5.22 -5.20 12.16
C GLY A 197 -4.08 -4.35 11.59
N MET A 198 -4.03 -4.16 10.26
CA MET A 198 -3.01 -3.30 9.65
C MET A 198 -3.16 -1.85 10.10
N ARG A 199 -4.38 -1.33 10.25
CA ARG A 199 -4.64 0.02 10.79
C ARG A 199 -4.16 0.15 12.24
N ALA A 200 -4.38 -0.87 13.07
CA ALA A 200 -3.87 -0.90 14.43
C ALA A 200 -2.33 -0.83 14.47
N VAL A 201 -1.64 -1.56 13.57
CA VAL A 201 -0.19 -1.47 13.40
C VAL A 201 0.23 -0.05 13.02
N ILE A 202 -0.40 0.55 12.00
CA ILE A 202 -0.12 1.93 11.56
C ILE A 202 -0.26 2.92 12.71
N GLN A 203 -1.33 2.81 13.49
CA GLN A 203 -1.62 3.72 14.59
C GLN A 203 -0.65 3.58 15.77
N ARG A 204 -0.19 2.36 16.05
CA ARG A 204 0.73 2.04 17.14
C ARG A 204 2.18 2.41 16.83
N CYS A 205 2.60 2.23 15.57
CA CYS A 205 3.99 2.37 15.20
C CYS A 205 4.46 3.81 15.26
N GLY A 206 5.63 4.00 15.87
CA GLY A 206 6.35 5.25 15.96
C GLY A 206 7.72 5.18 15.30
N ARG A 207 8.62 6.10 15.68
CA ARG A 207 9.97 6.21 15.10
C ARG A 207 10.84 4.97 15.32
N HIS A 208 10.59 4.21 16.38
CA HIS A 208 11.36 3.00 16.69
C HIS A 208 11.03 1.83 15.77
N GLU A 209 9.81 1.82 15.21
CA GLU A 209 9.35 0.79 14.30
C GLU A 209 9.48 1.17 12.83
N THR A 210 10.01 2.36 12.51
CA THR A 210 10.24 2.75 11.10
C THR A 210 11.19 1.78 10.41
N GLY A 211 10.86 1.38 9.19
CA GLY A 211 11.62 0.37 8.46
C GLY A 211 11.38 -1.06 8.95
N CYS A 212 10.26 -1.35 9.62
CA CYS A 212 9.86 -2.69 10.01
C CYS A 212 8.79 -3.25 9.06
N PHE A 213 8.71 -4.58 9.05
CA PHE A 213 7.73 -5.34 8.29
C PHE A 213 6.81 -6.10 9.22
N PHE A 214 5.53 -5.73 9.27
CA PHE A 214 4.54 -6.33 10.16
C PHE A 214 3.46 -7.08 9.39
N ALA A 215 2.98 -8.19 9.97
CA ALA A 215 1.72 -8.78 9.58
C ALA A 215 0.54 -8.02 10.22
N PHE A 216 -0.66 -8.20 9.67
CA PHE A 216 -1.90 -7.57 10.16
C PHE A 216 -2.20 -7.88 11.65
N ASN A 217 -1.67 -8.97 12.19
CA ASN A 217 -1.81 -9.37 13.59
C ASN A 217 -0.65 -8.88 14.48
N ASP A 218 0.04 -7.84 14.07
CA ASP A 218 1.16 -7.21 14.77
C ASP A 218 2.43 -8.10 14.91
N THR A 219 2.52 -9.19 14.17
CA THR A 219 3.72 -10.01 14.15
C THR A 219 4.81 -9.36 13.31
N LEU A 220 5.98 -9.12 13.88
CA LEU A 220 7.17 -8.69 13.13
C LEU A 220 7.63 -9.82 12.20
N LEU A 221 7.80 -9.50 10.92
CA LEU A 221 8.25 -10.45 9.90
C LEU A 221 9.70 -10.19 9.51
N PRO A 222 10.50 -11.22 9.25
CA PRO A 222 11.83 -11.05 8.68
C PRO A 222 11.72 -10.65 7.20
N TRP A 223 12.77 -9.96 6.74
CA TRP A 223 12.92 -9.57 5.33
C TRP A 223 13.18 -10.72 4.37
#